data_f513095c99d67c026075427c99f98a61
#
_entry.id   f513095c99d67c026075427c99f98a61
#
_cell.length_a   1.000
_cell.length_b   1.000
_cell.length_c   1.000
_cell.angle_alpha   90.00
_cell.angle_beta   90.00
_cell.angle_gamma   90.00
#
_symmetry.space_group_name_H-M   'P 1'
#
loop_
_entity.id
_entity.type
_entity.pdbx_description
1 polymer ?
#
loop_
_entity_poly.entity_id
_entity_poly.type
_entity_poly.pdbx_seq_one_letter_code
_entity_poly.pdbx_strand_id
1 'polypeptide(L)'
;MSILIHNCTAVLMDQAGTVLPGAYVTVEGSKITWVGTQRPQGTFDQEIDGKGNVLMPGFVNCHTHVPMTAMRGYGDGNNLQDWLNNYIFPVEARWDDRAIRCCTDLGLAEMIASGVTCIADMYGHSPAIAQEVA
;
A
#
# COMPACT_ATOMS: atom_id res chain seq x y z
N MET A 1 15.19 8.71 13.95
CA MET A 1 15.89 8.06 12.83
C MET A 1 15.77 8.97 11.62
N SER A 2 16.90 9.30 11.00
CA SER A 2 16.99 10.10 9.79
C SER A 2 17.49 9.24 8.62
N ILE A 3 16.86 9.39 7.46
CA ILE A 3 17.20 8.61 6.27
C ILE A 3 17.48 9.58 5.12
N LEU A 4 18.55 9.32 4.37
CA LEU A 4 18.80 9.95 3.09
C LEU A 4 18.61 8.93 1.97
N ILE A 5 17.76 9.24 1.01
CA ILE A 5 17.61 8.48 -0.23
C ILE A 5 18.26 9.31 -1.33
N HIS A 6 19.14 8.70 -2.12
CA HIS A 6 19.88 9.39 -3.17
C HIS A 6 20.01 8.53 -4.43
N ASN A 7 20.59 9.08 -5.49
CA ASN A 7 20.79 8.37 -6.75
C ASN A 7 19.48 7.77 -7.30
N CYS A 8 18.43 8.58 -7.32
CA CYS A 8 17.10 8.19 -7.81
C CYS A 8 16.49 9.31 -8.67
N THR A 9 15.43 8.98 -9.39
CA THR A 9 14.55 9.98 -10.01
C THR A 9 13.31 10.12 -9.15
N ALA A 10 13.11 11.27 -8.51
CA ALA A 10 11.92 11.50 -7.70
C ALA A 10 10.75 12.01 -8.56
N VAL A 11 9.59 11.34 -8.44
CA VAL A 11 8.32 11.75 -9.05
C VAL A 11 7.42 12.23 -7.93
N LEU A 12 7.17 13.55 -7.86
CA LEU A 12 6.55 14.17 -6.68
C LEU A 12 5.05 14.01 -6.61
N MET A 13 4.40 13.67 -7.73
CA MET A 13 2.93 13.58 -7.87
C MET A 13 2.22 14.87 -7.44
N ASP A 14 2.89 16.01 -7.56
CA ASP A 14 2.32 17.34 -7.34
C ASP A 14 1.47 17.79 -8.55
N GLN A 15 0.79 18.92 -8.43
CA GLN A 15 -0.05 19.45 -9.51
C GLN A 15 0.76 19.82 -10.78
N ALA A 16 2.05 20.11 -10.64
CA ALA A 16 2.94 20.42 -11.74
C ALA A 16 3.49 19.17 -12.46
N GLY A 17 3.29 17.97 -11.89
CA GLY A 17 3.87 16.73 -12.41
C GLY A 17 5.39 16.72 -12.33
N THR A 18 5.97 17.28 -11.25
CA THR A 18 7.40 17.47 -11.11
C THR A 18 8.16 16.15 -11.07
N VAL A 19 9.19 16.06 -11.93
CA VAL A 19 10.13 14.92 -11.99
C VAL A 19 11.54 15.46 -11.78
N LEU A 20 12.25 14.92 -10.80
CA LEU A 20 13.60 15.36 -10.42
C LEU A 20 14.62 14.23 -10.61
N PRO A 21 15.34 14.20 -11.74
CA PRO A 21 16.47 13.28 -11.91
C PRO A 21 17.61 13.59 -10.94
N GLY A 22 18.28 12.55 -10.42
CA GLY A 22 19.39 12.70 -9.48
C GLY A 22 18.95 13.30 -8.14
N ALA A 23 17.74 12.97 -7.71
CA ALA A 23 17.15 13.53 -6.51
C ALA A 23 17.81 13.01 -5.23
N TYR A 24 17.73 13.87 -4.20
CA TYR A 24 17.97 13.58 -2.80
C TYR A 24 16.67 13.78 -2.03
N VAL A 25 16.31 12.81 -1.21
CA VAL A 25 15.12 12.88 -0.35
C VAL A 25 15.54 12.55 1.08
N THR A 26 15.18 13.40 2.04
CA THR A 26 15.41 13.10 3.46
C THR A 26 14.09 12.82 4.19
N VAL A 27 14.17 11.88 5.10
CA VAL A 27 13.05 11.49 5.98
C VAL A 27 13.52 11.56 7.43
N GLU A 28 12.75 12.22 8.28
CA GLU A 28 12.97 12.26 9.73
C GLU A 28 11.72 11.73 10.45
N GLY A 29 11.90 10.62 11.17
CA GLY A 29 10.77 9.90 11.75
C GLY A 29 9.80 9.42 10.66
N SER A 30 8.61 9.99 10.62
CA SER A 30 7.54 9.67 9.64
C SER A 30 7.33 10.77 8.58
N LYS A 31 8.24 11.75 8.49
CA LYS A 31 8.04 12.90 7.60
C LYS A 31 9.19 13.04 6.59
N ILE A 32 8.82 13.35 5.35
CA ILE A 32 9.77 13.85 4.33
C ILE A 32 10.11 15.29 4.71
N THR A 33 11.39 15.57 4.92
CA THR A 33 11.88 16.89 5.36
C THR A 33 12.60 17.67 4.27
N TRP A 34 13.06 16.98 3.22
CA TRP A 34 13.72 17.61 2.07
C TRP A 34 13.48 16.78 0.81
N VAL A 35 13.29 17.48 -0.30
CA VAL A 35 13.34 16.92 -1.66
C VAL A 35 14.04 17.92 -2.57
N GLY A 36 15.06 17.49 -3.30
CA GLY A 36 15.78 18.37 -4.23
C GLY A 36 16.90 17.66 -4.97
N THR A 37 17.62 18.38 -5.82
CA THR A 37 18.74 17.85 -6.61
C THR A 37 20.12 18.13 -6.00
N GLN A 38 20.16 18.87 -4.90
CA GLN A 38 21.38 19.10 -4.15
C GLN A 38 21.41 18.22 -2.91
N ARG A 39 22.56 17.59 -2.64
CA ARG A 39 22.72 16.80 -1.42
C ARG A 39 22.58 17.69 -0.19
N PRO A 40 21.66 17.41 0.73
CA PRO A 40 21.56 18.14 1.98
C PRO A 40 22.81 17.91 2.84
N GLN A 41 23.19 18.96 3.60
CA GLN A 41 24.31 18.88 4.54
C GLN A 41 23.91 18.07 5.78
N GLY A 42 24.87 17.37 6.38
CA GLY A 42 24.67 16.63 7.62
C GLY A 42 25.00 15.15 7.49
N THR A 43 24.79 14.44 8.58
CA THR A 43 24.92 12.99 8.68
C THR A 43 23.54 12.36 8.87
N PHE A 44 23.34 11.19 8.30
CA PHE A 44 22.07 10.46 8.37
C PHE A 44 22.30 9.10 9.03
N ASP A 45 21.31 8.64 9.79
CA ASP A 45 21.38 7.34 10.44
C ASP A 45 21.43 6.20 9.41
N GLN A 46 20.79 6.43 8.25
CA GLN A 46 20.78 5.49 7.13
C GLN A 46 20.85 6.25 5.80
N GLU A 47 21.63 5.71 4.87
CA GLU A 47 21.63 6.16 3.47
C GLU A 47 21.19 5.02 2.56
N ILE A 48 20.28 5.32 1.63
CA ILE A 48 19.72 4.37 0.66
C ILE A 48 20.11 4.84 -0.74
N ASP A 49 20.91 4.02 -1.42
CA ASP A 49 21.22 4.22 -2.82
C ASP A 49 20.04 3.69 -3.68
N GLY A 50 19.35 4.60 -4.35
CA GLY A 50 18.24 4.28 -5.26
C GLY A 50 18.66 3.62 -6.57
N LYS A 51 19.97 3.52 -6.86
CA LYS A 51 20.55 2.81 -8.04
C LYS A 51 19.93 3.23 -9.37
N GLY A 52 19.59 4.52 -9.49
CA GLY A 52 18.92 5.07 -10.68
C GLY A 52 17.43 4.74 -10.81
N ASN A 53 16.83 4.06 -9.82
CA ASN A 53 15.41 3.76 -9.84
C ASN A 53 14.55 5.01 -9.59
N VAL A 54 13.24 4.83 -9.78
CA VAL A 54 12.24 5.87 -9.50
C VAL A 54 11.83 5.80 -8.02
N LEU A 55 11.80 6.95 -7.38
CA LEU A 55 11.21 7.16 -6.05
C LEU A 55 9.93 7.96 -6.20
N MET A 56 8.84 7.45 -5.71
CA MET A 56 7.52 8.07 -5.78
C MET A 56 6.71 7.74 -4.52
N PRO A 57 5.63 8.50 -4.23
CA PRO A 57 4.69 8.12 -3.18
C PRO A 57 4.14 6.71 -3.39
N GLY A 58 3.85 6.00 -2.30
CA GLY A 58 3.20 4.70 -2.38
C GLY A 58 1.83 4.79 -3.06
N PHE A 59 1.41 3.70 -3.68
CA PHE A 59 0.12 3.65 -4.36
C PHE A 59 -1.04 3.72 -3.37
N VAL A 60 -2.13 4.32 -3.83
CA VAL A 60 -3.42 4.32 -3.13
C VAL A 60 -4.36 3.37 -3.86
N ASN A 61 -4.77 2.28 -3.19
CA ASN A 61 -5.81 1.40 -3.71
C ASN A 61 -7.18 1.97 -3.32
N CYS A 62 -7.84 2.59 -4.29
CA CYS A 62 -9.11 3.29 -4.08
C CYS A 62 -10.34 2.37 -4.06
N HIS A 63 -10.19 1.07 -4.31
CA HIS A 63 -11.29 0.10 -4.28
C HIS A 63 -10.74 -1.28 -3.94
N THR A 64 -11.10 -1.80 -2.76
CA THR A 64 -10.70 -3.14 -2.34
C THR A 64 -11.70 -3.77 -1.38
N HIS A 65 -11.63 -5.08 -1.29
CA HIS A 65 -12.32 -5.94 -0.33
C HIS A 65 -11.28 -6.88 0.24
N VAL A 66 -10.39 -6.36 1.10
CA VAL A 66 -9.14 -7.01 1.50
C VAL A 66 -9.34 -8.43 1.99
N PRO A 67 -10.32 -8.75 2.87
CA PRO A 67 -10.51 -10.12 3.35
C PRO A 67 -10.88 -11.13 2.26
N MET A 68 -11.40 -10.69 1.10
CA MET A 68 -11.73 -11.58 -0.01
C MET A 68 -10.51 -12.25 -0.65
N THR A 69 -9.31 -11.89 -0.24
CA THR A 69 -8.06 -12.55 -0.66
C THR A 69 -8.13 -14.07 -0.54
N ALA A 70 -8.80 -14.61 0.49
CA ALA A 70 -8.98 -16.05 0.66
C ALA A 70 -9.98 -16.68 -0.32
N MET A 71 -10.82 -15.89 -0.96
CA MET A 71 -11.80 -16.36 -1.94
C MET A 71 -11.39 -16.14 -3.39
N ARG A 72 -10.11 -15.90 -3.62
CA ARG A 72 -9.56 -15.68 -4.96
C ARG A 72 -9.87 -16.85 -5.89
N GLY A 73 -10.53 -16.55 -7.02
CA GLY A 73 -10.95 -17.56 -8.00
C GLY A 73 -12.17 -18.37 -7.59
N TYR A 74 -12.73 -18.15 -6.37
CA TYR A 74 -13.89 -18.89 -5.92
C TYR A 74 -15.17 -18.45 -6.64
N GLY A 75 -15.81 -19.39 -7.32
CA GLY A 75 -17.03 -19.13 -8.08
C GLY A 75 -16.81 -18.37 -9.40
N ASP A 76 -15.60 -18.38 -9.96
CA ASP A 76 -15.32 -17.75 -11.24
C ASP A 76 -16.22 -18.29 -12.37
N GLY A 77 -16.48 -17.42 -13.36
CA GLY A 77 -17.31 -17.76 -14.53
C GLY A 77 -18.81 -17.55 -14.35
N ASN A 78 -19.28 -17.13 -13.18
CA ASN A 78 -20.67 -16.76 -12.94
C ASN A 78 -20.91 -15.26 -13.22
N ASN A 79 -22.17 -14.89 -13.48
CA ASN A 79 -22.55 -13.48 -13.44
C ASN A 79 -22.49 -12.95 -12.01
N LEU A 80 -22.46 -11.62 -11.84
CA LEU A 80 -22.26 -10.98 -10.54
C LEU A 80 -23.29 -11.42 -9.49
N GLN A 81 -24.57 -11.51 -9.85
CA GLN A 81 -25.63 -11.85 -8.88
C GLN A 81 -25.53 -13.30 -8.41
N ASP A 82 -25.28 -14.22 -9.33
CA ASP A 82 -25.10 -15.63 -8.99
C ASP A 82 -23.81 -15.83 -8.19
N TRP A 83 -22.74 -15.15 -8.57
CA TRP A 83 -21.47 -15.19 -7.85
C TRP A 83 -21.62 -14.71 -6.40
N LEU A 84 -22.24 -13.56 -6.19
CA LEU A 84 -22.47 -13.02 -4.85
C LEU A 84 -23.39 -13.92 -4.01
N ASN A 85 -24.56 -14.28 -4.54
CA ASN A 85 -25.59 -14.95 -3.75
C ASN A 85 -25.29 -16.44 -3.49
N ASN A 86 -24.66 -17.12 -4.43
CA ASN A 86 -24.47 -18.57 -4.35
C ASN A 86 -23.08 -18.96 -3.87
N TYR A 87 -22.09 -18.06 -3.95
CA TYR A 87 -20.70 -18.35 -3.60
C TYR A 87 -20.18 -17.44 -2.49
N ILE A 88 -20.21 -16.13 -2.65
CA ILE A 88 -19.53 -15.21 -1.74
C ILE A 88 -20.28 -15.06 -0.41
N PHE A 89 -21.51 -14.58 -0.43
CA PHE A 89 -22.28 -14.33 0.79
C PHE A 89 -22.46 -15.57 1.70
N PRO A 90 -22.66 -16.80 1.18
CA PRO A 90 -22.71 -17.99 2.02
C PRO A 90 -21.40 -18.31 2.74
N VAL A 91 -20.26 -17.95 2.18
CA VAL A 91 -18.94 -18.10 2.81
C VAL A 91 -18.73 -17.00 3.85
N GLU A 92 -18.95 -15.74 3.47
CA GLU A 92 -18.80 -14.58 4.36
C GLU A 92 -19.66 -14.70 5.62
N ALA A 93 -20.88 -15.23 5.49
CA ALA A 93 -21.79 -15.44 6.63
C ALA A 93 -21.25 -16.42 7.69
N ARG A 94 -20.17 -17.15 7.38
CA ARG A 94 -19.52 -18.11 8.29
C ARG A 94 -18.21 -17.61 8.85
N TRP A 95 -17.74 -16.45 8.38
CA TRP A 95 -16.47 -15.89 8.83
C TRP A 95 -16.64 -15.22 10.18
N ASP A 96 -15.72 -15.53 11.07
CA ASP A 96 -15.52 -14.83 12.32
C ASP A 96 -14.41 -13.77 12.18
N ASP A 97 -14.21 -12.99 13.22
CA ASP A 97 -13.17 -11.94 13.24
C ASP A 97 -11.76 -12.51 13.01
N ARG A 98 -11.49 -13.73 13.44
CA ARG A 98 -10.19 -14.38 13.21
C ARG A 98 -9.97 -14.68 11.72
N ALA A 99 -10.98 -15.20 11.04
CA ALA A 99 -10.91 -15.43 9.59
C ALA A 99 -10.69 -14.11 8.85
N ILE A 100 -11.46 -13.07 9.19
CA ILE A 100 -11.32 -11.73 8.63
C ILE A 100 -9.89 -11.21 8.80
N ARG A 101 -9.32 -11.27 10.01
CA ARG A 101 -7.96 -10.80 10.29
C ARG A 101 -6.92 -11.54 9.46
N CYS A 102 -6.93 -12.87 9.50
CA CYS A 102 -5.94 -13.67 8.75
C CYS A 102 -5.98 -13.39 7.24
N CYS A 103 -7.19 -13.21 6.68
CA CYS A 103 -7.35 -12.91 5.27
C CYS A 103 -6.91 -11.46 4.95
N THR A 104 -7.18 -10.53 5.88
CA THR A 104 -6.71 -9.15 5.79
C THR A 104 -5.20 -9.08 5.80
N ASP A 105 -4.53 -9.76 6.73
CA ASP A 105 -3.05 -9.80 6.81
C ASP A 105 -2.42 -10.25 5.49
N LEU A 106 -2.96 -11.30 4.89
CA LEU A 106 -2.48 -11.77 3.59
C LEU A 106 -2.65 -10.72 2.50
N GLY A 107 -3.82 -10.09 2.42
CA GLY A 107 -4.09 -9.06 1.43
C GLY A 107 -3.21 -7.83 1.62
N LEU A 108 -3.01 -7.38 2.87
CA LEU A 108 -2.12 -6.26 3.20
C LEU A 108 -0.65 -6.57 2.86
N ALA A 109 -0.19 -7.78 3.17
CA ALA A 109 1.18 -8.20 2.82
C ALA A 109 1.43 -8.15 1.31
N GLU A 110 0.47 -8.62 0.50
CA GLU A 110 0.54 -8.53 -0.96
C GLU A 110 0.51 -7.08 -1.45
N MET A 111 -0.32 -6.23 -0.84
CA MET A 111 -0.40 -4.80 -1.17
C MET A 111 0.90 -4.07 -0.84
N ILE A 112 1.48 -4.30 0.34
CA ILE A 112 2.78 -3.71 0.72
C ILE A 112 3.87 -4.19 -0.25
N ALA A 113 3.93 -5.46 -0.57
CA ALA A 113 4.89 -6.01 -1.53
C ALA A 113 4.76 -5.42 -2.93
N SER A 114 3.57 -4.93 -3.31
CA SER A 114 3.32 -4.25 -4.59
C SER A 114 3.38 -2.72 -4.51
N GLY A 115 3.75 -2.15 -3.36
CA GLY A 115 3.94 -0.71 -3.16
C GLY A 115 2.68 0.07 -2.81
N VAL A 116 1.59 -0.60 -2.43
CA VAL A 116 0.38 0.06 -1.91
C VAL A 116 0.59 0.43 -0.45
N THR A 117 0.36 1.70 -0.11
CA THR A 117 0.53 2.25 1.25
C THR A 117 -0.74 2.85 1.84
N CYS A 118 -1.80 2.91 1.06
CA CYS A 118 -3.10 3.42 1.48
C CYS A 118 -4.22 2.64 0.79
N ILE A 119 -5.30 2.35 1.50
CA ILE A 119 -6.44 1.62 0.95
C ILE A 119 -7.75 2.32 1.28
N ALA A 120 -8.71 2.21 0.37
CA ALA A 120 -10.12 2.48 0.60
C ALA A 120 -10.86 1.14 0.54
N ASP A 121 -11.01 0.50 1.70
CA ASP A 121 -11.70 -0.78 1.80
C ASP A 121 -13.20 -0.59 1.98
N MET A 122 -13.98 -1.38 1.25
CA MET A 122 -15.43 -1.41 1.35
C MET A 122 -15.89 -2.84 1.67
N TYR A 123 -15.76 -3.22 2.94
CA TYR A 123 -16.09 -4.57 3.39
C TYR A 123 -16.77 -4.55 4.76
N GLY A 124 -17.50 -5.63 5.08
CA GLY A 124 -18.01 -5.86 6.43
C GLY A 124 -16.87 -6.07 7.44
N HIS A 125 -17.18 -6.12 8.73
CA HIS A 125 -16.18 -6.31 9.79
C HIS A 125 -15.08 -5.24 9.87
N SER A 126 -15.41 -4.00 9.51
CA SER A 126 -14.46 -2.87 9.48
C SER A 126 -13.57 -2.72 10.73
N PRO A 127 -14.04 -2.97 11.97
CA PRO A 127 -13.16 -2.91 13.14
C PRO A 127 -12.03 -3.96 13.13
N ALA A 128 -12.30 -5.17 12.65
CA ALA A 128 -11.29 -6.22 12.56
C ALA A 128 -10.24 -5.89 11.50
N ILE A 129 -10.67 -5.37 10.34
CA ILE A 129 -9.78 -4.92 9.27
C ILE A 129 -8.91 -3.75 9.74
N ALA A 130 -9.50 -2.75 10.39
CA ALA A 130 -8.78 -1.56 10.85
C ALA A 130 -7.69 -1.89 11.89
N GLN A 131 -7.86 -2.93 12.69
CA GLN A 131 -6.85 -3.37 13.64
C GLN A 131 -5.60 -3.95 12.96
N GLU A 132 -5.76 -4.59 11.81
CA GLU A 132 -4.62 -5.14 11.04
C GLU A 132 -3.91 -4.07 10.20
N VAL A 133 -4.58 -2.95 9.91
CA VAL A 133 -3.97 -1.82 9.17
C VAL A 133 -3.14 -0.92 10.10
N ALA A 134 -3.44 -0.87 11.40
CA ALA A 134 -2.80 0.02 12.38
C ALA A 134 -1.43 -0.49 12.84
#